data_bbbc9a33007c9bf660c53e0826d68edb
#
_entry.id   bbbc9a33007c9bf660c53e0826d68edb
#
_cell.length_a   1.000
_cell.length_b   1.000
_cell.length_c   1.000
_cell.angle_alpha   90.00
_cell.angle_beta   90.00
_cell.angle_gamma   90.00
#
_symmetry.space_group_name_H-M   'P 1'
#
loop_
_entity.id
_entity.type
_entity.pdbx_description
1 polymer ?
#
loop_
_entity_poly.entity_id
_entity_poly.type
_entity_poly.pdbx_seq_one_letter_code
_entity_poly.pdbx_strand_id
1 'polypeptide(L)'
;MVRKEEILARTSNGLDVFRHYLPVKWRVGRNFLNPLYEDSKASCNVYYDRRSGTYRMKDFGNGDLSGDCFFIVAKIKGLDCKNAADFVEILETIDRELCLGISEDVPPETVRERQAAMRVV
;
A
#
# COMPACT_ATOMS: atom_id res chain seq x y z
N MET A 1 16.53 -6.97 0.48
CA MET A 1 15.50 -6.47 1.42
C MET A 1 14.67 -5.37 0.75
N VAL A 2 13.38 -5.45 0.88
CA VAL A 2 12.47 -4.44 0.32
C VAL A 2 12.54 -3.18 1.19
N ARG A 3 12.71 -2.03 0.56
CA ARG A 3 12.75 -0.74 1.25
C ARG A 3 11.48 0.06 0.98
N LYS A 4 11.06 0.84 1.97
CA LYS A 4 9.93 1.75 1.87
C LYS A 4 10.05 2.67 0.66
N GLU A 5 11.22 3.26 0.44
CA GLU A 5 11.50 4.17 -0.65
C GLU A 5 11.33 3.52 -2.01
N GLU A 6 11.72 2.25 -2.13
CA GLU A 6 11.57 1.50 -3.38
C GLU A 6 10.11 1.26 -3.72
N ILE A 7 9.29 0.95 -2.71
CA ILE A 7 7.85 0.79 -2.90
C ILE A 7 7.23 2.11 -3.33
N LEU A 8 7.56 3.20 -2.65
CA LEU A 8 7.02 4.51 -3.00
C LEU A 8 7.40 4.93 -4.42
N ALA A 9 8.65 4.67 -4.83
CA ALA A 9 9.12 5.01 -6.17
C ALA A 9 8.37 4.24 -7.28
N ARG A 10 7.87 3.05 -6.97
CA ARG A 10 7.19 2.18 -7.94
C ARG A 10 5.68 2.20 -7.88
N THR A 11 5.11 2.97 -6.94
CA THR A 11 3.67 3.01 -6.70
C THR A 11 3.11 4.43 -6.72
N SER A 12 3.73 5.33 -7.48
CA SER A 12 3.31 6.73 -7.58
C SER A 12 3.20 7.38 -6.18
N ASN A 13 4.27 7.22 -5.39
CA ASN A 13 4.37 7.74 -4.02
C ASN A 13 3.27 7.19 -3.08
N GLY A 14 2.90 5.93 -3.28
CA GLY A 14 1.92 5.23 -2.46
C GLY A 14 0.51 5.22 -3.01
N LEU A 15 0.21 6.01 -4.05
CA LEU A 15 -1.14 6.07 -4.61
C LEU A 15 -1.61 4.71 -5.12
N ASP A 16 -0.75 3.98 -5.84
CA ASP A 16 -1.11 2.68 -6.38
C ASP A 16 -1.37 1.64 -5.29
N VAL A 17 -0.72 1.79 -4.13
CA VAL A 17 -0.98 0.94 -2.97
C VAL A 17 -2.40 1.17 -2.48
N PHE A 18 -2.82 2.43 -2.32
CA PHE A 18 -4.19 2.74 -1.94
C PHE A 18 -5.19 2.20 -2.95
N ARG A 19 -4.90 2.34 -4.25
CA ARG A 19 -5.79 1.83 -5.31
C ARG A 19 -5.94 0.32 -5.26
N HIS A 20 -4.90 -0.39 -4.90
CA HIS A 20 -4.93 -1.84 -4.81
C HIS A 20 -5.73 -2.34 -3.60
N TYR A 21 -5.55 -1.70 -2.45
CA TYR A 21 -6.11 -2.19 -1.19
C TYR A 21 -7.46 -1.59 -0.81
N LEU A 22 -7.83 -0.46 -1.37
CA LEU A 22 -9.14 0.14 -1.10
C LEU A 22 -10.14 -0.28 -2.18
N PRO A 23 -11.08 -1.20 -1.87
CA PRO A 23 -11.95 -1.81 -2.88
C PRO A 23 -13.10 -0.93 -3.35
N VAL A 24 -13.36 0.17 -2.67
CA VAL A 24 -14.45 1.07 -3.02
C VAL A 24 -14.03 2.04 -4.12
N LYS A 25 -15.00 2.57 -4.86
CA LYS A 25 -14.74 3.63 -5.84
C LYS A 25 -14.43 4.91 -5.09
N TRP A 26 -13.27 5.49 -5.35
CA TRP A 26 -12.85 6.71 -4.68
C TRP A 26 -11.94 7.53 -5.60
N ARG A 27 -11.77 8.78 -5.27
CA ARG A 27 -10.87 9.70 -5.99
C ARG A 27 -10.04 10.49 -5.02
N VAL A 28 -8.80 10.80 -5.40
CA VAL A 28 -7.92 11.66 -4.63
C VAL A 28 -8.60 13.01 -4.37
N GLY A 29 -8.57 13.45 -3.13
CA GLY A 29 -9.15 14.73 -2.73
C GLY A 29 -10.65 14.75 -2.51
N ARG A 30 -11.33 13.62 -2.69
CA ARG A 30 -12.77 13.51 -2.43
C ARG A 30 -13.05 12.54 -1.30
N ASN A 31 -14.00 12.89 -0.44
CA ASN A 31 -14.39 12.04 0.67
C ASN A 31 -15.10 10.78 0.18
N PHE A 32 -14.83 9.66 0.84
CA PHE A 32 -15.47 8.38 0.57
C PHE A 32 -15.69 7.62 1.87
N LEU A 33 -16.52 6.56 1.80
CA LEU A 33 -16.76 5.71 2.96
C LEU A 33 -15.53 4.83 3.21
N ASN A 34 -15.07 4.81 4.47
CA ASN A 34 -13.91 4.00 4.85
C ASN A 34 -14.28 2.52 4.82
N PRO A 35 -13.61 1.69 3.99
CA PRO A 35 -13.92 0.26 3.92
C PRO A 35 -13.39 -0.55 5.10
N LEU A 36 -12.61 0.04 6.00
CA LEU A 36 -12.01 -0.64 7.14
C LEU A 36 -12.97 -0.83 8.32
N TYR A 37 -14.09 -0.13 8.31
CA TYR A 37 -15.13 -0.27 9.34
C TYR A 37 -16.47 0.18 8.77
N GLU A 38 -17.56 -0.09 9.51
CA GLU A 38 -18.87 0.42 9.12
C GLU A 38 -18.92 1.93 9.27
N ASP A 39 -19.01 2.61 8.14
CA ASP A 39 -19.01 4.07 8.08
C ASP A 39 -20.32 4.54 7.45
N SER A 40 -21.03 5.42 8.15
CA SER A 40 -22.31 5.96 7.67
C SER A 40 -22.15 7.27 6.92
N LYS A 41 -20.99 7.89 6.99
CA LYS A 41 -20.69 9.16 6.33
C LYS A 41 -19.37 9.09 5.60
N ALA A 42 -19.31 9.66 4.41
CA ALA A 42 -18.09 9.75 3.62
C ALA A 42 -17.13 10.75 4.29
N SER A 43 -16.31 10.25 5.21
CA SER A 43 -15.37 11.06 5.99
C SER A 43 -13.90 10.73 5.75
N CYS A 44 -13.63 9.80 4.83
CA CYS A 44 -12.27 9.37 4.51
C CYS A 44 -11.78 10.03 3.23
N ASN A 45 -10.49 10.40 3.18
CA ASN A 45 -9.92 11.11 2.04
C ASN A 45 -8.48 10.66 1.81
N VAL A 46 -8.14 10.36 0.56
CA VAL A 46 -6.76 10.12 0.14
C VAL A 46 -6.26 11.39 -0.52
N TYR A 47 -5.12 11.90 -0.06
CA TYR A 47 -4.56 13.16 -0.52
C TYR A 47 -3.04 13.09 -0.62
N TYR A 48 -2.47 13.98 -1.40
CA TYR A 48 -1.00 14.09 -1.51
C TYR A 48 -0.48 15.00 -0.39
N ASP A 49 0.41 14.46 0.43
CA ASP A 49 1.02 15.22 1.53
C ASP A 49 2.37 15.78 1.06
N ARG A 50 2.46 17.09 0.93
CA ARG A 50 3.67 17.77 0.47
C ARG A 50 4.85 17.62 1.43
N ARG A 51 4.59 17.46 2.71
CA ARG A 51 5.67 17.32 3.71
C ARG A 51 6.41 16.01 3.55
N SER A 52 5.68 14.92 3.40
CA SER A 52 6.27 13.60 3.25
C SER A 52 6.58 13.26 1.78
N GLY A 53 5.98 13.97 0.83
CA GLY A 53 6.10 13.65 -0.58
C GLY A 53 5.36 12.37 -0.96
N THR A 54 4.38 11.95 -0.17
CA THR A 54 3.65 10.70 -0.37
C THR A 54 2.15 10.91 -0.24
N TYR A 55 1.36 10.00 -0.80
CA TYR A 55 -0.07 9.99 -0.58
C TYR A 55 -0.38 9.44 0.81
N ARG A 56 -1.38 10.01 1.46
CA ARG A 56 -1.83 9.60 2.78
C ARG A 56 -3.35 9.52 2.79
N MET A 57 -3.89 8.75 3.73
CA MET A 57 -5.32 8.67 3.96
C MET A 57 -5.64 9.32 5.30
N LYS A 58 -6.69 10.12 5.34
CA LYS A 58 -7.19 10.74 6.56
C LYS A 58 -8.66 10.41 6.71
N ASP A 59 -9.04 9.94 7.90
CA ASP A 59 -10.43 9.73 8.26
C ASP A 59 -10.84 10.79 9.27
N PHE A 60 -11.69 11.70 8.87
CA PHE A 60 -12.15 12.80 9.73
C PHE A 60 -13.09 12.32 10.85
N GLY A 61 -13.70 11.15 10.67
CA GLY A 61 -14.56 10.54 11.69
C GLY A 61 -13.81 9.63 12.65
N ASN A 62 -12.61 9.15 12.29
CA ASN A 62 -11.81 8.28 13.12
C ASN A 62 -10.32 8.49 12.83
N GLY A 63 -9.68 9.34 13.65
CA GLY A 63 -8.27 9.68 13.49
C GLY A 63 -7.31 8.50 13.63
N ASP A 64 -7.73 7.42 14.29
CA ASP A 64 -6.91 6.21 14.43
C ASP A 64 -6.74 5.46 13.10
N LEU A 65 -7.52 5.78 12.09
CA LEU A 65 -7.43 5.20 10.77
C LEU A 65 -6.83 6.18 9.76
N SER A 66 -5.98 7.08 10.22
CA SER A 66 -5.27 8.03 9.37
C SER A 66 -3.79 7.71 9.31
N GLY A 67 -3.21 7.71 8.12
CA GLY A 67 -1.79 7.42 7.94
C GLY A 67 -1.39 7.24 6.48
N ASP A 68 -0.18 6.75 6.27
CA ASP A 68 0.33 6.47 4.93
C ASP A 68 -0.17 5.10 4.42
N CYS A 69 0.24 4.73 3.21
CA CYS A 69 -0.20 3.46 2.62
C CYS A 69 0.26 2.25 3.44
N PHE A 70 1.43 2.33 4.06
CA PHE A 70 1.95 1.23 4.88
C PHE A 70 1.10 1.02 6.13
N PHE A 71 0.67 2.11 6.76
CA PHE A 71 -0.23 2.06 7.90
C PHE A 71 -1.56 1.41 7.54
N ILE A 72 -2.14 1.77 6.40
CA ILE A 72 -3.41 1.22 5.95
C ILE A 72 -3.29 -0.27 5.63
N VAL A 73 -2.22 -0.69 4.95
CA VAL A 73 -1.97 -2.11 4.68
C VAL A 73 -1.82 -2.87 5.99
N ALA A 74 -1.12 -2.31 6.97
CA ALA A 74 -0.98 -2.91 8.29
C ALA A 74 -2.34 -3.16 8.93
N LYS A 75 -3.25 -2.18 8.87
CA LYS A 75 -4.60 -2.34 9.40
C LYS A 75 -5.37 -3.45 8.69
N ILE A 76 -5.27 -3.52 7.38
CA ILE A 76 -5.96 -4.54 6.58
C ILE A 76 -5.42 -5.94 6.89
N LYS A 77 -4.10 -6.07 7.06
CA LYS A 77 -3.45 -7.37 7.28
C LYS A 77 -3.33 -7.77 8.76
N GLY A 78 -3.76 -6.92 9.68
CA GLY A 78 -3.64 -7.19 11.10
C GLY A 78 -2.21 -7.14 11.63
N LEU A 79 -1.38 -6.30 11.03
CA LEU A 79 0.03 -6.12 11.40
C LEU A 79 0.24 -4.76 12.07
N ASP A 80 1.36 -4.61 12.78
CA ASP A 80 1.73 -3.36 13.45
C ASP A 80 2.88 -2.69 12.70
N CYS A 81 2.62 -1.57 12.05
CA CYS A 81 3.63 -0.84 11.28
C CYS A 81 4.76 -0.27 12.15
N LYS A 82 4.60 -0.23 13.47
CA LYS A 82 5.64 0.20 14.40
C LYS A 82 6.55 -0.95 14.83
N ASN A 83 6.13 -2.19 14.61
CA ASN A 83 6.94 -3.36 14.90
C ASN A 83 7.86 -3.63 13.71
N ALA A 84 9.17 -3.76 13.96
CA ALA A 84 10.15 -3.90 12.88
C ALA A 84 9.90 -5.15 12.02
N ALA A 85 9.60 -6.29 12.63
CA ALA A 85 9.35 -7.53 11.90
C ALA A 85 8.06 -7.43 11.08
N ASP A 86 7.01 -6.85 11.65
CA ASP A 86 5.74 -6.64 10.94
C ASP A 86 5.92 -5.67 9.79
N PHE A 87 6.73 -4.61 9.97
CA PHE A 87 6.98 -3.65 8.91
C PHE A 87 7.68 -4.29 7.72
N VAL A 88 8.67 -5.14 7.97
CA VAL A 88 9.32 -5.91 6.89
C VAL A 88 8.29 -6.76 6.16
N GLU A 89 7.40 -7.42 6.88
CA GLU A 89 6.34 -8.24 6.27
C GLU A 89 5.37 -7.39 5.44
N ILE A 90 5.02 -6.19 5.91
CA ILE A 90 4.18 -5.25 5.15
C ILE A 90 4.85 -4.91 3.82
N LEU A 91 6.13 -4.57 3.84
CA LEU A 91 6.87 -4.20 2.63
C LEU A 91 6.93 -5.36 1.64
N GLU A 92 7.25 -6.56 2.12
CA GLU A 92 7.31 -7.76 1.28
C GLU A 92 5.95 -8.14 0.72
N THR A 93 4.89 -7.97 1.52
CA THR A 93 3.52 -8.25 1.10
C THR A 93 3.09 -7.32 -0.03
N ILE A 94 3.36 -6.01 0.09
CA ILE A 94 3.04 -5.04 -0.95
C ILE A 94 3.81 -5.37 -2.23
N ASP A 95 5.10 -5.65 -2.12
CA ASP A 95 5.93 -6.01 -3.26
C ASP A 95 5.37 -7.22 -3.99
N ARG A 96 4.98 -8.25 -3.25
CA ARG A 96 4.44 -9.49 -3.82
C ARG A 96 3.05 -9.27 -4.43
N GLU A 97 2.15 -8.61 -3.73
CA GLU A 97 0.77 -8.46 -4.17
C GLU A 97 0.63 -7.49 -5.34
N LEU A 98 1.45 -6.44 -5.39
CA LEU A 98 1.47 -5.52 -6.51
C LEU A 98 2.46 -5.91 -7.61
N CYS A 99 3.17 -7.01 -7.43
CA CYS A 99 4.14 -7.54 -8.40
C CYS A 99 5.22 -6.52 -8.77
N LEU A 100 5.80 -5.87 -7.76
CA LEU A 100 6.80 -4.82 -7.99
C LEU A 100 8.20 -5.37 -8.33
N GLY A 101 8.50 -6.59 -7.89
CA GLY A 101 9.78 -7.26 -8.19
C GLY A 101 10.96 -6.73 -7.39
N ILE A 102 10.73 -6.05 -6.28
CA ILE A 102 11.79 -5.45 -5.48
C ILE A 102 12.53 -6.48 -4.63
N SER A 103 11.77 -7.40 -4.01
CA SER A 103 12.33 -8.41 -3.11
C SER A 103 13.20 -9.42 -3.83
N GLU A 104 13.10 -9.48 -5.15
CA GLU A 104 13.88 -10.40 -5.97
C GLU A 104 15.21 -9.75 -6.35
N ASP A 105 16.19 -9.86 -5.46
CA ASP A 105 17.57 -9.45 -5.72
C ASP A 105 18.27 -10.58 -6.48
N VAL A 106 17.74 -10.90 -7.66
CA VAL A 106 18.21 -11.99 -8.50
C VAL A 106 18.55 -11.47 -9.90
N PRO A 107 19.45 -12.17 -10.64
CA PRO A 107 19.78 -11.75 -12.02
C PRO A 107 18.54 -11.68 -12.91
N PRO A 108 18.53 -10.78 -13.92
CA PRO A 108 17.38 -10.64 -14.83
C PRO A 108 16.93 -11.94 -15.49
N GLU A 109 17.83 -12.84 -15.79
CA GLU A 109 17.53 -14.15 -16.38
C GLU A 109 16.62 -14.97 -15.45
N THR A 110 16.93 -14.98 -14.15
CA THR A 110 16.14 -15.73 -13.17
C THR A 110 14.72 -15.15 -13.04
N VAL A 111 14.61 -13.82 -13.06
CA VAL A 111 13.31 -13.14 -13.03
C VAL A 111 12.48 -13.54 -14.26
N ARG A 112 13.10 -13.57 -15.46
CA ARG A 112 12.42 -13.96 -16.69
C ARG A 112 11.95 -15.41 -16.64
N GLU A 113 12.76 -16.31 -16.12
CA GLU A 113 12.40 -17.71 -15.97
C GLU A 113 11.19 -17.88 -15.05
N ARG A 114 11.16 -17.18 -13.92
CA ARG A 114 10.03 -17.22 -13.01
C ARG A 114 8.76 -16.66 -13.64
N GLN A 115 8.86 -15.54 -14.36
CA GLN A 115 7.72 -14.97 -15.06
C GLN A 115 7.20 -15.88 -16.15
N ALA A 116 8.09 -16.52 -16.90
CA ALA A 116 7.72 -17.48 -17.92
C ALA A 116 7.02 -18.70 -17.30
N ALA A 117 7.54 -19.23 -16.19
CA ALA A 117 6.93 -20.35 -15.48
C ALA A 117 5.53 -20.00 -14.97
N MET A 118 5.34 -18.79 -14.44
CA MET A 118 4.04 -18.34 -13.99
C MET A 118 3.03 -18.18 -15.12
N ARG A 119 3.48 -17.82 -16.31
CA ARG A 119 2.60 -17.67 -17.47
C ARG A 119 2.16 -19.00 -18.07
N VAL A 120 2.97 -20.04 -17.92
CA VAL A 120 2.67 -21.37 -18.46
C VAL A 120 1.66 -22.10 -17.59
N VAL A 121 1.56 -21.74 -16.36
CA VAL A 121 0.57 -22.28 -15.43
C VAL A 121 -0.72 -21.48 -15.52
#